data_4600dc553839c75720e51e981b426890
#
_entry.id   4600dc553839c75720e51e981b426890
#
_cell.length_a   1.000
_cell.length_b   1.000
_cell.length_c   1.000
_cell.angle_alpha   90.00
_cell.angle_beta   90.00
_cell.angle_gamma   90.00
#
_symmetry.space_group_name_H-M   'P 1'
#
loop_
_entity.id
_entity.type
_entity.pdbx_description
1 polymer ?
#
loop_
_entity_poly.entity_id
_entity_poly.type
_entity_poly.pdbx_seq_one_letter_code
_entity_poly.pdbx_strand_id
1 'polypeptide(L)'
;MSRYSSKTEAKKHINNIIVALNMKLSTGWNPYFQGEDSRMYTPMSEVLELYKEDAQKEHRSTTARSYISFAGIFGEWLAKTAPKIYSSMISHSMIVQFMDYVQNERCGRDGDISPRTYNNYVKNGSALFSWMIEKCYCKENHFQKIKTKKVGQKKRVLIPVEKRIEIQKYLVENNPGYLVFLELIYGALLRPKEILMLLVGDVSMANKTITVRAEVSKNGKQRIVPMTKEIEQLLLKLNLDRHPAEHYLFSAYQKPGKTPASPRPYRKYWDKLRKMFDLPMEMQQYSLRDTGITEMLKHGVDPLSVKQLADHYSLSMTTLYSNHADPHLSELIREKAPGFAYEKDPN
;
A
#
# COMPACT_ATOMS: atom_id res chain seq x y z
N MET A 1 10.91 30.55 -59.71
CA MET A 1 9.93 31.60 -60.08
C MET A 1 9.09 31.90 -58.84
N SER A 2 9.08 33.18 -58.40
CA SER A 2 8.25 33.62 -57.27
C SER A 2 6.77 33.50 -57.65
N ARG A 3 5.97 32.82 -56.78
CA ARG A 3 4.54 32.60 -56.95
C ARG A 3 3.69 33.90 -56.82
N TYR A 4 4.33 35.03 -56.49
CA TYR A 4 3.72 36.30 -56.21
C TYR A 4 4.29 37.40 -57.08
N SER A 5 3.41 38.30 -57.56
CA SER A 5 3.75 39.42 -58.44
C SER A 5 4.42 40.60 -57.70
N SER A 6 4.24 40.69 -56.37
CA SER A 6 4.88 41.68 -55.50
C SER A 6 5.13 41.20 -54.09
N LYS A 7 6.11 41.84 -53.38
CA LYS A 7 6.39 41.61 -51.96
C LYS A 7 5.15 41.89 -51.06
N THR A 8 4.36 42.87 -51.46
CA THR A 8 3.13 43.27 -50.71
C THR A 8 2.05 42.18 -50.80
N GLU A 9 1.89 41.59 -52.00
CA GLU A 9 0.96 40.50 -52.22
C GLU A 9 1.37 39.23 -51.45
N ALA A 10 2.63 38.90 -51.45
CA ALA A 10 3.21 37.81 -50.68
C ALA A 10 2.95 38.00 -49.17
N LYS A 11 3.19 39.20 -48.65
CA LYS A 11 2.95 39.55 -47.22
C LYS A 11 1.48 39.45 -46.84
N LYS A 12 0.57 39.92 -47.73
CA LYS A 12 -0.87 39.81 -47.53
C LYS A 12 -1.32 38.33 -47.49
N HIS A 13 -0.78 37.51 -48.37
CA HIS A 13 -1.06 36.06 -48.41
C HIS A 13 -0.55 35.35 -47.17
N ILE A 14 0.68 35.64 -46.72
CA ILE A 14 1.25 35.07 -45.49
C ILE A 14 0.37 35.46 -44.26
N ASN A 15 -0.03 36.71 -44.15
CA ASN A 15 -0.91 37.11 -43.03
C ASN A 15 -2.26 36.38 -43.07
N ASN A 16 -2.87 36.18 -44.24
CA ASN A 16 -4.08 35.41 -44.39
C ASN A 16 -3.90 33.94 -43.97
N ILE A 17 -2.77 33.31 -44.29
CA ILE A 17 -2.43 31.96 -43.86
C ILE A 17 -2.28 31.90 -42.31
N ILE A 18 -1.57 32.88 -41.74
CA ILE A 18 -1.39 32.99 -40.29
C ILE A 18 -2.73 33.10 -39.56
N VAL A 19 -3.61 33.99 -40.07
CA VAL A 19 -4.97 34.19 -39.51
C VAL A 19 -5.78 32.89 -39.63
N ALA A 20 -5.77 32.23 -40.80
CA ALA A 20 -6.52 31.00 -41.00
C ALA A 20 -5.98 29.82 -40.12
N LEU A 21 -4.65 29.73 -39.95
CA LEU A 21 -4.04 28.77 -39.06
C LEU A 21 -4.38 29.05 -37.59
N ASN A 22 -4.31 30.30 -37.16
CA ASN A 22 -4.69 30.68 -35.79
C ASN A 22 -6.17 30.41 -35.52
N MET A 23 -7.06 30.67 -36.47
CA MET A 23 -8.48 30.28 -36.35
C MET A 23 -8.65 28.76 -36.22
N LYS A 24 -7.99 27.99 -37.07
CA LYS A 24 -8.03 26.52 -36.98
C LYS A 24 -7.46 26.02 -35.66
N LEU A 25 -6.33 26.58 -35.19
CA LEU A 25 -5.72 26.22 -33.91
C LEU A 25 -6.63 26.58 -32.73
N SER A 26 -7.31 27.73 -32.77
CA SER A 26 -8.25 28.14 -31.70
C SER A 26 -9.52 27.29 -31.64
N THR A 27 -9.89 26.62 -32.73
CA THR A 27 -10.99 25.63 -32.79
C THR A 27 -10.53 24.21 -32.43
N GLY A 28 -9.29 24.05 -31.95
CA GLY A 28 -8.74 22.74 -31.59
C GLY A 28 -8.18 21.92 -32.75
N TRP A 29 -8.10 22.52 -33.97
CA TRP A 29 -7.44 21.84 -35.08
C TRP A 29 -5.92 21.78 -34.85
N ASN A 30 -5.34 20.59 -35.03
CA ASN A 30 -3.90 20.37 -34.97
C ASN A 30 -3.47 19.66 -36.27
N PRO A 31 -2.43 20.16 -37.01
CA PRO A 31 -1.98 19.54 -38.25
C PRO A 31 -1.49 18.11 -38.10
N TYR A 32 -1.20 17.68 -36.91
CA TYR A 32 -0.77 16.32 -36.57
C TYR A 32 -1.95 15.38 -36.26
N PHE A 33 -3.21 15.86 -36.36
CA PHE A 33 -4.44 15.15 -35.99
C PHE A 33 -5.04 14.26 -37.10
N GLN A 34 -4.28 13.80 -38.03
CA GLN A 34 -4.76 12.76 -38.95
C GLN A 34 -4.23 11.39 -38.54
N GLY A 35 -4.72 10.86 -37.39
CA GLY A 35 -4.31 9.54 -36.93
C GLY A 35 -4.39 9.34 -35.42
N GLU A 36 -3.89 8.23 -34.93
CA GLU A 36 -3.82 7.82 -33.50
C GLU A 36 -3.02 8.79 -32.61
N ASP A 37 -2.25 9.70 -33.17
CA ASP A 37 -1.41 10.66 -32.45
C ASP A 37 -2.18 11.88 -31.87
N SER A 38 -3.49 11.97 -32.08
CA SER A 38 -4.28 13.13 -31.63
C SER A 38 -4.17 13.40 -30.14
N ARG A 39 -4.16 12.35 -29.33
CA ARG A 39 -4.11 12.43 -27.87
C ARG A 39 -2.79 12.94 -27.31
N MET A 40 -1.71 12.87 -28.07
CA MET A 40 -0.38 13.36 -27.64
C MET A 40 -0.33 14.87 -27.46
N TYR A 41 -1.29 15.61 -28.01
CA TYR A 41 -1.41 17.05 -27.89
C TYR A 41 -2.50 17.50 -26.90
N THR A 42 -2.93 16.58 -26.03
CA THR A 42 -3.80 16.92 -24.92
C THR A 42 -3.00 17.69 -23.86
N PRO A 43 -3.52 18.79 -23.32
CA PRO A 43 -2.88 19.51 -22.22
C PRO A 43 -2.62 18.56 -21.04
N MET A 44 -1.42 18.60 -20.46
CA MET A 44 -1.07 17.69 -19.38
C MET A 44 -1.97 17.83 -18.15
N SER A 45 -2.50 19.02 -17.90
CA SER A 45 -3.49 19.23 -16.83
C SER A 45 -4.75 18.39 -17.02
N GLU A 46 -5.26 18.29 -18.24
CA GLU A 46 -6.43 17.47 -18.58
C GLU A 46 -6.10 15.98 -18.46
N VAL A 47 -4.94 15.56 -18.96
CA VAL A 47 -4.47 14.16 -18.84
C VAL A 47 -4.39 13.72 -17.40
N LEU A 48 -3.93 14.59 -16.49
CA LEU A 48 -3.85 14.29 -15.06
C LEU A 48 -5.24 14.14 -14.42
N GLU A 49 -6.24 14.93 -14.82
CA GLU A 49 -7.61 14.74 -14.30
C GLU A 49 -8.21 13.43 -14.81
N LEU A 50 -8.07 13.10 -16.08
CA LEU A 50 -8.51 11.82 -16.64
C LEU A 50 -7.84 10.61 -15.93
N TYR A 51 -6.54 10.72 -15.65
CA TYR A 51 -5.84 9.69 -14.88
C TYR A 51 -6.38 9.52 -13.47
N LYS A 52 -6.71 10.62 -12.78
CA LYS A 52 -7.31 10.57 -11.43
C LYS A 52 -8.65 9.87 -11.44
N GLU A 53 -9.50 10.16 -12.45
CA GLU A 53 -10.80 9.52 -12.62
C GLU A 53 -10.67 8.02 -12.88
N ASP A 54 -9.80 7.61 -13.82
CA ASP A 54 -9.55 6.22 -14.12
C ASP A 54 -8.96 5.48 -12.92
N ALA A 55 -8.00 6.09 -12.22
CA ALA A 55 -7.43 5.51 -11.03
C ALA A 55 -8.47 5.25 -9.93
N GLN A 56 -9.47 6.12 -9.80
CA GLN A 56 -10.55 5.96 -8.83
C GLN A 56 -11.52 4.83 -9.20
N LYS A 57 -11.73 4.59 -10.50
CA LYS A 57 -12.61 3.53 -11.02
C LYS A 57 -11.95 2.15 -10.99
N GLU A 58 -10.68 2.08 -11.40
CA GLU A 58 -10.00 0.81 -11.66
C GLU A 58 -9.24 0.23 -10.46
N HIS A 59 -8.88 1.07 -9.49
CA HIS A 59 -8.02 0.64 -8.39
C HIS A 59 -8.71 0.68 -7.04
N ARG A 60 -8.25 -0.19 -6.13
CA ARG A 60 -8.65 -0.14 -4.72
C ARG A 60 -8.35 1.25 -4.13
N SER A 61 -9.22 1.72 -3.26
CA SER A 61 -9.19 3.07 -2.67
C SER A 61 -7.81 3.54 -2.16
N THR A 62 -6.99 2.62 -1.63
CA THR A 62 -5.64 2.95 -1.15
C THR A 62 -4.62 3.16 -2.27
N THR A 63 -4.70 2.40 -3.35
CA THR A 63 -3.85 2.55 -4.55
C THR A 63 -4.28 3.80 -5.31
N ALA A 64 -5.58 3.96 -5.55
CA ALA A 64 -6.15 5.15 -6.19
C ALA A 64 -5.70 6.43 -5.48
N ARG A 65 -5.79 6.47 -4.14
CA ARG A 65 -5.32 7.63 -3.35
C ARG A 65 -3.85 7.95 -3.58
N SER A 66 -2.99 6.93 -3.69
CA SER A 66 -1.56 7.13 -3.96
C SER A 66 -1.32 7.72 -5.34
N TYR A 67 -2.02 7.24 -6.36
CA TYR A 67 -1.93 7.73 -7.73
C TYR A 67 -2.50 9.14 -7.87
N ILE A 68 -3.67 9.41 -7.30
CA ILE A 68 -4.29 10.74 -7.27
C ILE A 68 -3.40 11.76 -6.56
N SER A 69 -2.83 11.38 -5.41
CA SER A 69 -1.89 12.24 -4.69
C SER A 69 -0.64 12.56 -5.51
N PHE A 70 -0.07 11.56 -6.20
CA PHE A 70 1.06 11.77 -7.09
C PHE A 70 0.70 12.70 -8.25
N ALA A 71 -0.43 12.44 -8.94
CA ALA A 71 -0.88 13.26 -10.06
C ALA A 71 -1.14 14.71 -9.65
N GLY A 72 -1.70 14.94 -8.44
CA GLY A 72 -1.86 16.28 -7.87
C GLY A 72 -0.52 17.00 -7.69
N ILE A 73 0.45 16.35 -7.06
CA ILE A 73 1.78 16.93 -6.80
C ILE A 73 2.53 17.22 -8.11
N PHE A 74 2.46 16.31 -9.07
CA PHE A 74 3.09 16.48 -10.37
C PHE A 74 2.42 17.62 -11.15
N GLY A 75 1.08 17.72 -11.09
CA GLY A 75 0.31 18.81 -11.69
C GLY A 75 0.63 20.16 -11.08
N GLU A 76 0.73 20.26 -9.76
CA GLU A 76 1.12 21.50 -9.06
C GLU A 76 2.53 21.98 -9.48
N TRP A 77 3.47 21.05 -9.63
CA TRP A 77 4.81 21.37 -10.11
C TRP A 77 4.79 21.84 -11.56
N LEU A 78 4.08 21.13 -12.45
CA LEU A 78 3.94 21.52 -13.87
C LEU A 78 3.24 22.87 -14.02
N ALA A 79 2.24 23.16 -13.22
CA ALA A 79 1.55 24.47 -13.26
C ALA A 79 2.50 25.65 -12.99
N LYS A 80 3.56 25.43 -12.20
CA LYS A 80 4.58 26.43 -11.89
C LYS A 80 5.68 26.49 -12.95
N THR A 81 6.09 25.36 -13.52
CA THR A 81 7.26 25.26 -14.40
C THR A 81 6.91 25.29 -15.89
N ALA A 82 5.76 24.72 -16.27
CA ALA A 82 5.32 24.58 -17.65
C ALA A 82 3.78 24.51 -17.77
N PRO A 83 3.03 25.59 -17.46
CA PRO A 83 1.58 25.56 -17.25
C PRO A 83 0.75 25.16 -18.48
N LYS A 84 1.28 25.29 -19.67
CA LYS A 84 0.58 24.98 -20.95
C LYS A 84 1.20 23.81 -21.70
N ILE A 85 1.90 22.90 -21.01
CA ILE A 85 2.59 21.79 -21.65
C ILE A 85 1.62 20.70 -22.11
N TYR A 86 1.84 20.17 -23.30
CA TYR A 86 1.15 18.98 -23.81
C TYR A 86 1.79 17.69 -23.32
N SER A 87 1.02 16.61 -23.29
CA SER A 87 1.46 15.32 -22.78
C SER A 87 2.70 14.76 -23.48
N SER A 88 2.82 14.93 -24.81
CA SER A 88 3.98 14.51 -25.61
C SER A 88 5.24 15.35 -25.40
N MET A 89 5.12 16.54 -24.81
CA MET A 89 6.24 17.45 -24.58
C MET A 89 6.97 17.20 -23.25
N ILE A 90 6.46 16.33 -22.41
CA ILE A 90 7.16 15.94 -21.18
C ILE A 90 8.41 15.18 -21.55
N SER A 91 9.56 15.73 -21.21
CA SER A 91 10.87 15.12 -21.48
C SER A 91 11.46 14.43 -20.26
N HIS A 92 12.45 13.56 -20.49
CA HIS A 92 13.21 12.95 -19.39
C HIS A 92 13.89 14.01 -18.50
N SER A 93 14.40 15.09 -19.09
CA SER A 93 14.99 16.21 -18.34
C SER A 93 14.00 16.83 -17.35
N MET A 94 12.75 17.02 -17.76
CA MET A 94 11.71 17.53 -16.86
C MET A 94 11.40 16.56 -15.74
N ILE A 95 11.39 15.25 -15.99
CA ILE A 95 11.20 14.25 -14.94
C ILE A 95 12.35 14.27 -13.93
N VAL A 96 13.60 14.46 -14.39
CA VAL A 96 14.75 14.64 -13.48
C VAL A 96 14.54 15.88 -12.61
N GLN A 97 14.19 17.03 -13.19
CA GLN A 97 13.90 18.26 -12.45
C GLN A 97 12.76 18.09 -11.44
N PHE A 98 11.70 17.38 -11.82
CA PHE A 98 10.62 17.05 -10.89
C PHE A 98 11.11 16.19 -9.73
N MET A 99 11.95 15.20 -9.98
CA MET A 99 12.50 14.34 -8.91
C MET A 99 13.48 15.10 -8.01
N ASP A 100 14.20 16.09 -8.54
CA ASP A 100 15.04 17.00 -7.75
C ASP A 100 14.17 17.92 -6.89
N TYR A 101 13.07 18.47 -7.42
CA TYR A 101 12.08 19.19 -6.65
C TYR A 101 11.49 18.35 -5.51
N VAL A 102 11.11 17.09 -5.81
CA VAL A 102 10.60 16.16 -4.81
C VAL A 102 11.63 15.91 -3.70
N GLN A 103 12.90 15.82 -4.06
CA GLN A 103 13.96 15.54 -3.10
C GLN A 103 14.34 16.74 -2.24
N ASN A 104 14.44 17.93 -2.85
CA ASN A 104 15.08 19.10 -2.23
C ASN A 104 14.05 20.09 -1.65
N GLU A 105 12.87 20.20 -2.24
CA GLU A 105 11.87 21.19 -1.86
C GLU A 105 10.66 20.60 -1.13
N ARG A 106 10.33 19.33 -1.37
CA ARG A 106 9.27 18.63 -0.64
C ARG A 106 9.82 17.88 0.57
N CYS A 107 10.42 18.61 1.47
CA CYS A 107 10.99 18.05 2.69
C CYS A 107 9.96 17.27 3.51
N GLY A 108 10.37 16.12 4.05
CA GLY A 108 9.64 15.40 5.08
C GLY A 108 9.69 16.15 6.42
N ARG A 109 9.10 15.57 7.46
CA ARG A 109 9.15 16.16 8.83
C ARG A 109 10.57 16.35 9.37
N ASP A 110 11.52 15.57 8.86
CA ASP A 110 12.92 15.55 9.30
C ASP A 110 13.88 16.18 8.27
N GLY A 111 13.37 17.02 7.36
CA GLY A 111 14.16 17.74 6.37
C GLY A 111 14.34 17.01 5.04
N ASP A 112 14.58 15.69 5.04
CA ASP A 112 14.83 14.90 3.83
C ASP A 112 13.74 13.88 3.52
N ILE A 113 13.50 13.63 2.22
CA ILE A 113 12.61 12.54 1.79
C ILE A 113 13.33 11.19 1.95
N SER A 114 12.68 10.25 2.65
CA SER A 114 13.21 8.90 2.80
C SER A 114 13.39 8.19 1.43
N PRO A 115 14.42 7.32 1.27
CA PRO A 115 14.61 6.53 0.05
C PRO A 115 13.35 5.78 -0.40
N ARG A 116 12.56 5.27 0.55
CA ARG A 116 11.29 4.60 0.26
C ARG A 116 10.25 5.57 -0.32
N THR A 117 10.13 6.76 0.22
CA THR A 117 9.22 7.79 -0.28
C THR A 117 9.63 8.23 -1.68
N TYR A 118 10.91 8.49 -1.92
CA TYR A 118 11.45 8.77 -3.24
C TYR A 118 11.09 7.68 -4.26
N ASN A 119 11.35 6.41 -3.91
CA ASN A 119 11.03 5.27 -4.77
C ASN A 119 9.52 5.13 -5.05
N ASN A 120 8.66 5.55 -4.10
CA ASN A 120 7.21 5.58 -4.34
C ASN A 120 6.84 6.65 -5.37
N TYR A 121 7.51 7.80 -5.39
CA TYR A 121 7.30 8.79 -6.45
C TYR A 121 7.71 8.24 -7.81
N VAL A 122 8.88 7.59 -7.91
CA VAL A 122 9.32 6.94 -9.16
C VAL A 122 8.30 5.89 -9.62
N LYS A 123 7.83 5.03 -8.70
CA LYS A 123 6.84 4.00 -9.01
C LYS A 123 5.50 4.58 -9.49
N ASN A 124 4.99 5.59 -8.80
CA ASN A 124 3.71 6.20 -9.16
C ASN A 124 3.81 6.99 -10.47
N GLY A 125 4.94 7.67 -10.70
CA GLY A 125 5.22 8.32 -11.98
C GLY A 125 5.33 7.34 -13.12
N SER A 126 6.02 6.21 -12.90
CA SER A 126 6.08 5.15 -13.91
C SER A 126 4.70 4.56 -14.22
N ALA A 127 3.82 4.42 -13.22
CA ALA A 127 2.44 3.97 -13.43
C ALA A 127 1.62 4.98 -14.27
N LEU A 128 1.73 6.29 -13.97
CA LEU A 128 1.09 7.34 -14.77
C LEU A 128 1.54 7.28 -16.23
N PHE A 129 2.85 7.23 -16.48
CA PHE A 129 3.37 7.21 -17.86
C PHE A 129 3.05 5.91 -18.60
N SER A 130 2.99 4.77 -17.91
CA SER A 130 2.51 3.51 -18.51
C SER A 130 1.05 3.60 -18.95
N TRP A 131 0.19 4.19 -18.12
CA TRP A 131 -1.20 4.50 -18.47
C TRP A 131 -1.29 5.50 -19.61
N MET A 132 -0.45 6.55 -19.62
CA MET A 132 -0.38 7.51 -20.73
C MET A 132 0.00 6.84 -22.06
N ILE A 133 0.91 5.88 -22.03
CA ILE A 133 1.30 5.10 -23.24
C ILE A 133 0.11 4.25 -23.71
N GLU A 134 -0.54 3.52 -22.81
CA GLU A 134 -1.72 2.69 -23.11
C GLU A 134 -2.85 3.51 -23.74
N LYS A 135 -3.06 4.72 -23.25
CA LYS A 135 -4.09 5.65 -23.75
C LYS A 135 -3.61 6.56 -24.91
N CYS A 136 -2.40 6.35 -25.46
CA CYS A 136 -1.81 7.10 -26.56
C CYS A 136 -1.55 8.59 -26.27
N TYR A 137 -1.29 8.97 -25.03
CA TYR A 137 -0.90 10.34 -24.65
C TYR A 137 0.60 10.62 -24.77
N CYS A 138 1.43 9.58 -24.72
CA CYS A 138 2.88 9.68 -24.95
C CYS A 138 3.44 8.37 -25.51
N LYS A 139 4.68 8.40 -26.01
CA LYS A 139 5.35 7.22 -26.60
C LYS A 139 6.33 6.53 -25.64
N GLU A 140 6.85 7.26 -24.64
CA GLU A 140 7.89 6.75 -23.75
C GLU A 140 7.55 6.99 -22.27
N ASN A 141 7.98 6.04 -21.44
CA ASN A 141 7.91 6.19 -20.00
C ASN A 141 9.25 6.72 -19.44
N HIS A 142 9.34 8.02 -19.28
CA HIS A 142 10.56 8.68 -18.82
C HIS A 142 10.94 8.35 -17.36
N PHE A 143 10.02 7.87 -16.54
CA PHE A 143 10.31 7.43 -15.18
C PHE A 143 11.08 6.10 -15.10
N GLN A 144 11.03 5.26 -16.16
CA GLN A 144 11.80 4.01 -16.20
C GLN A 144 13.32 4.25 -16.17
N LYS A 145 13.78 5.41 -16.63
CA LYS A 145 15.20 5.80 -16.64
C LYS A 145 15.66 6.41 -15.30
N ILE A 146 14.73 6.65 -14.36
CA ILE A 146 15.06 7.20 -13.02
C ILE A 146 15.56 6.08 -12.12
N LYS A 147 16.77 6.24 -11.61
CA LYS A 147 17.36 5.29 -10.66
C LYS A 147 16.65 5.34 -9.31
N THR A 148 16.26 4.20 -8.80
CA THR A 148 15.73 4.07 -7.44
C THR A 148 16.85 4.15 -6.41
N LYS A 149 16.54 4.65 -5.23
CA LYS A 149 17.48 4.72 -4.10
C LYS A 149 17.50 3.39 -3.34
N LYS A 150 18.67 3.01 -2.84
CA LYS A 150 18.83 1.83 -1.99
C LYS A 150 18.06 2.02 -0.69
N VAL A 151 17.12 1.15 -0.41
CA VAL A 151 16.34 1.17 0.83
C VAL A 151 16.99 0.21 1.81
N GLY A 152 17.43 0.72 2.95
CA GLY A 152 17.94 -0.11 4.04
C GLY A 152 16.88 -1.11 4.52
N GLN A 153 17.31 -2.27 4.99
CA GLN A 153 16.41 -3.23 5.63
C GLN A 153 15.84 -2.58 6.90
N LYS A 154 14.51 -2.50 6.96
CA LYS A 154 13.85 -2.03 8.18
C LYS A 154 14.15 -3.05 9.28
N LYS A 155 14.89 -2.64 10.32
CA LYS A 155 15.01 -3.45 11.53
C LYS A 155 13.61 -3.68 12.10
N ARG A 156 13.25 -4.94 12.26
CA ARG A 156 12.00 -5.32 12.90
C ARG A 156 12.21 -5.22 14.40
N VAL A 157 11.37 -4.43 15.05
CA VAL A 157 11.43 -4.24 16.49
C VAL A 157 10.35 -5.11 17.09
N LEU A 158 10.77 -6.13 17.83
CA LEU A 158 9.88 -7.05 18.53
C LEU A 158 9.49 -6.46 19.88
N ILE A 159 8.29 -6.77 20.34
CA ILE A 159 7.81 -6.34 21.65
C ILE A 159 8.18 -7.41 22.68
N PRO A 160 9.00 -7.07 23.70
CA PRO A 160 9.43 -8.01 24.73
C PRO A 160 8.24 -8.66 25.45
N VAL A 161 8.41 -9.89 25.91
CA VAL A 161 7.35 -10.65 26.58
C VAL A 161 6.91 -9.95 27.88
N GLU A 162 7.83 -9.38 28.63
CA GLU A 162 7.55 -8.64 29.85
C GLU A 162 6.59 -7.46 29.59
N LYS A 163 6.85 -6.70 28.54
CA LYS A 163 5.99 -5.57 28.12
C LYS A 163 4.63 -6.04 27.62
N ARG A 164 4.56 -7.18 26.93
CA ARG A 164 3.28 -7.76 26.52
C ARG A 164 2.44 -8.16 27.74
N ILE A 165 3.07 -8.75 28.77
CA ILE A 165 2.40 -9.12 30.03
C ILE A 165 1.88 -7.88 30.76
N GLU A 166 2.67 -6.81 30.89
CA GLU A 166 2.25 -5.54 31.51
C GLU A 166 1.02 -4.95 30.78
N ILE A 167 1.07 -4.88 29.44
CA ILE A 167 -0.04 -4.39 28.61
C ILE A 167 -1.28 -5.27 28.75
N GLN A 168 -1.11 -6.59 28.73
CA GLN A 168 -2.23 -7.53 28.87
C GLN A 168 -2.93 -7.37 30.23
N LYS A 169 -2.19 -7.32 31.35
CA LYS A 169 -2.75 -7.11 32.69
C LYS A 169 -3.57 -5.82 32.73
N TYR A 170 -3.02 -4.73 32.23
CA TYR A 170 -3.72 -3.45 32.18
C TYR A 170 -5.01 -3.52 31.34
N LEU A 171 -4.96 -4.16 30.16
CA LEU A 171 -6.09 -4.19 29.22
C LEU A 171 -7.20 -5.13 29.67
N VAL A 172 -6.90 -6.20 30.41
CA VAL A 172 -7.92 -7.08 30.99
C VAL A 172 -8.89 -6.28 31.86
N GLU A 173 -8.39 -5.34 32.64
CA GLU A 173 -9.19 -4.51 33.54
C GLU A 173 -9.80 -3.29 32.86
N ASN A 174 -9.02 -2.62 31.99
CA ASN A 174 -9.38 -1.30 31.49
C ASN A 174 -9.98 -1.29 30.08
N ASN A 175 -9.63 -2.27 29.22
CA ASN A 175 -10.16 -2.35 27.86
C ASN A 175 -10.00 -3.75 27.23
N PRO A 176 -10.82 -4.73 27.65
CA PRO A 176 -10.73 -6.10 27.13
C PRO A 176 -11.00 -6.19 25.62
N GLY A 177 -11.85 -5.32 25.06
CA GLY A 177 -12.07 -5.28 23.60
C GLY A 177 -10.81 -4.91 22.81
N TYR A 178 -10.00 -3.98 23.35
CA TYR A 178 -8.74 -3.65 22.71
C TYR A 178 -7.70 -4.77 22.88
N LEU A 179 -7.75 -5.52 23.97
CA LEU A 179 -6.91 -6.72 24.15
C LEU A 179 -7.22 -7.77 23.08
N VAL A 180 -8.51 -8.06 22.81
CA VAL A 180 -8.91 -8.94 21.70
C VAL A 180 -8.31 -8.48 20.38
N PHE A 181 -8.39 -7.18 20.10
CA PHE A 181 -7.82 -6.63 18.87
C PHE A 181 -6.30 -6.84 18.76
N LEU A 182 -5.55 -6.65 19.87
CA LEU A 182 -4.10 -6.89 19.88
C LEU A 182 -3.76 -8.37 19.73
N GLU A 183 -4.55 -9.25 20.36
CA GLU A 183 -4.35 -10.69 20.28
C GLU A 183 -4.62 -11.22 18.86
N LEU A 184 -5.61 -10.68 18.16
CA LEU A 184 -5.84 -11.00 16.75
C LEU A 184 -4.66 -10.56 15.83
N ILE A 185 -3.95 -9.50 16.21
CA ILE A 185 -2.73 -9.11 15.47
C ILE A 185 -1.58 -10.08 15.77
N TYR A 186 -1.42 -10.47 17.03
CA TYR A 186 -0.31 -11.28 17.52
C TYR A 186 -0.51 -12.77 17.23
N GLY A 187 -1.62 -13.35 17.70
CA GLY A 187 -1.88 -14.80 17.69
C GLY A 187 -2.51 -15.30 16.38
N ALA A 188 -3.38 -14.49 15.75
CA ALA A 188 -3.98 -14.83 14.47
C ALA A 188 -3.25 -14.19 13.26
N LEU A 189 -2.22 -13.41 13.51
CA LEU A 189 -1.44 -12.71 12.49
C LEU A 189 -2.30 -11.90 11.51
N LEU A 190 -3.45 -11.38 11.94
CA LEU A 190 -4.33 -10.56 11.11
C LEU A 190 -3.80 -9.13 10.96
N ARG A 191 -4.05 -8.52 9.81
CA ARG A 191 -3.70 -7.11 9.62
C ARG A 191 -4.71 -6.21 10.33
N PRO A 192 -4.29 -5.11 11.00
CA PRO A 192 -5.20 -4.20 11.70
C PRO A 192 -6.42 -3.76 10.88
N LYS A 193 -6.24 -3.53 9.57
CA LYS A 193 -7.35 -3.18 8.69
C LYS A 193 -8.32 -4.33 8.45
N GLU A 194 -7.82 -5.56 8.36
CA GLU A 194 -8.67 -6.75 8.22
C GLU A 194 -9.52 -6.95 9.47
N ILE A 195 -8.91 -6.82 10.64
CA ILE A 195 -9.60 -6.97 11.94
C ILE A 195 -10.75 -5.95 12.07
N LEU A 196 -10.53 -4.69 11.71
CA LEU A 196 -11.56 -3.64 11.80
C LEU A 196 -12.73 -3.83 10.83
N MET A 197 -12.60 -4.73 9.85
CA MET A 197 -13.63 -5.07 8.87
C MET A 197 -14.24 -6.46 9.09
N LEU A 198 -13.82 -7.20 10.15
CA LEU A 198 -14.44 -8.46 10.52
C LEU A 198 -15.86 -8.23 11.00
N LEU A 199 -16.76 -9.11 10.59
CA LEU A 199 -18.12 -9.19 11.12
C LEU A 199 -18.19 -10.23 12.26
N VAL A 200 -19.22 -10.14 13.08
CA VAL A 200 -19.52 -11.17 14.08
C VAL A 200 -19.71 -12.54 13.40
N GLY A 201 -20.38 -12.57 12.24
CA GLY A 201 -20.59 -13.78 11.45
C GLY A 201 -19.32 -14.36 10.82
N ASP A 202 -18.22 -13.61 10.77
CA ASP A 202 -16.93 -14.14 10.31
C ASP A 202 -16.24 -15.01 11.37
N VAL A 203 -16.75 -15.02 12.61
CA VAL A 203 -16.19 -15.75 13.76
C VAL A 203 -17.00 -17.00 14.03
N SER A 204 -16.42 -18.17 13.84
CA SER A 204 -17.02 -19.45 14.17
C SER A 204 -16.43 -19.99 15.46
N MET A 205 -17.15 -19.83 16.58
CA MET A 205 -16.73 -20.39 17.87
C MET A 205 -16.78 -21.92 17.88
N ALA A 206 -17.72 -22.52 17.14
CA ALA A 206 -17.86 -23.98 17.02
C ALA A 206 -16.66 -24.61 16.31
N ASN A 207 -16.22 -23.99 15.21
CA ASN A 207 -15.08 -24.48 14.40
C ASN A 207 -13.74 -23.89 14.87
N LYS A 208 -13.74 -22.95 15.82
CA LYS A 208 -12.56 -22.24 16.31
C LYS A 208 -11.78 -21.55 15.19
N THR A 209 -12.52 -20.89 14.28
CA THR A 209 -11.95 -20.24 13.11
C THR A 209 -12.49 -18.83 12.88
N ILE A 210 -11.69 -18.01 12.21
CA ILE A 210 -12.07 -16.67 11.76
C ILE A 210 -11.94 -16.65 10.23
N THR A 211 -12.99 -16.26 9.55
CA THR A 211 -12.98 -16.09 8.09
C THR A 211 -12.59 -14.67 7.72
N VAL A 212 -11.50 -14.51 6.98
CA VAL A 212 -11.15 -13.22 6.37
C VAL A 212 -11.67 -13.23 4.94
N ARG A 213 -12.74 -12.47 4.69
CA ARG A 213 -13.40 -12.39 3.40
C ARG A 213 -12.48 -11.78 2.32
N ALA A 214 -12.70 -12.13 1.05
CA ALA A 214 -11.87 -11.69 -0.08
C ALA A 214 -11.79 -10.16 -0.23
N GLU A 215 -12.92 -9.47 -0.04
CA GLU A 215 -13.02 -8.00 -0.14
C GLU A 215 -12.27 -7.27 0.97
N VAL A 216 -12.11 -7.91 2.12
CA VAL A 216 -11.38 -7.39 3.29
C VAL A 216 -9.89 -7.69 3.19
N SER A 217 -9.55 -8.84 2.63
CA SER A 217 -8.18 -9.31 2.47
C SER A 217 -7.36 -8.38 1.58
N LYS A 218 -6.13 -8.08 1.99
CA LYS A 218 -5.21 -7.28 1.18
C LYS A 218 -4.93 -7.92 -0.19
N ASN A 219 -4.87 -9.25 -0.25
CA ASN A 219 -4.53 -10.00 -1.46
C ASN A 219 -5.77 -10.40 -2.28
N GLY A 220 -6.99 -10.02 -1.87
CA GLY A 220 -8.23 -10.32 -2.58
C GLY A 220 -8.63 -11.79 -2.54
N LYS A 221 -8.10 -12.57 -1.60
CA LYS A 221 -8.42 -13.98 -1.42
C LYS A 221 -9.02 -14.22 -0.05
N GLN A 222 -10.11 -14.97 -0.01
CA GLN A 222 -10.66 -15.45 1.25
C GLN A 222 -9.70 -16.44 1.90
N ARG A 223 -9.57 -16.38 3.23
CA ARG A 223 -8.84 -17.37 4.01
C ARG A 223 -9.51 -17.64 5.35
N ILE A 224 -9.31 -18.83 5.84
CA ILE A 224 -9.75 -19.28 7.16
C ILE A 224 -8.53 -19.28 8.08
N VAL A 225 -8.65 -18.66 9.23
CA VAL A 225 -7.61 -18.48 10.23
C VAL A 225 -8.02 -19.25 11.49
N PRO A 226 -7.24 -20.21 11.98
CA PRO A 226 -7.52 -20.91 13.22
C PRO A 226 -7.35 -19.95 14.40
N MET A 227 -8.15 -20.16 15.44
CA MET A 227 -8.02 -19.44 16.71
C MET A 227 -7.05 -20.13 17.65
N THR A 228 -6.22 -19.36 18.33
CA THR A 228 -5.52 -19.87 19.52
C THR A 228 -6.50 -19.98 20.70
N LYS A 229 -6.10 -20.74 21.73
CA LYS A 229 -6.91 -20.86 22.97
C LYS A 229 -7.16 -19.50 23.62
N GLU A 230 -6.18 -18.62 23.56
CA GLU A 230 -6.25 -17.26 24.10
C GLU A 230 -7.28 -16.41 23.35
N ILE A 231 -7.28 -16.48 22.01
CA ILE A 231 -8.26 -15.78 21.15
C ILE A 231 -9.67 -16.29 21.47
N GLU A 232 -9.86 -17.62 21.56
CA GLU A 232 -11.15 -18.23 21.88
C GLU A 232 -11.68 -17.69 23.21
N GLN A 233 -10.87 -17.72 24.28
CA GLN A 233 -11.24 -17.24 25.61
C GLN A 233 -11.57 -15.75 25.64
N LEU A 234 -10.83 -14.94 24.90
CA LEU A 234 -11.07 -13.50 24.83
C LEU A 234 -12.33 -13.16 24.02
N LEU A 235 -12.61 -13.87 22.94
CA LEU A 235 -13.81 -13.68 22.12
C LEU A 235 -15.09 -14.05 22.89
N LEU A 236 -15.04 -15.08 23.75
CA LEU A 236 -16.17 -15.44 24.66
C LEU A 236 -16.59 -14.27 25.52
N LYS A 237 -15.64 -13.43 25.99
CA LYS A 237 -15.92 -12.24 26.81
C LYS A 237 -16.64 -11.12 26.05
N LEU A 238 -16.66 -11.15 24.71
CA LEU A 238 -17.37 -10.17 23.90
C LEU A 238 -18.88 -10.47 23.75
N ASN A 239 -19.38 -11.62 24.24
CA ASN A 239 -20.78 -12.02 24.11
C ASN A 239 -21.30 -11.92 22.67
N LEU A 240 -20.58 -12.52 21.71
CA LEU A 240 -20.88 -12.42 20.30
C LEU A 240 -22.26 -12.95 19.92
N ASP A 241 -22.78 -13.90 20.68
CA ASP A 241 -24.13 -14.47 20.58
C ASP A 241 -25.27 -13.44 20.72
N ARG A 242 -24.99 -12.31 21.39
CA ARG A 242 -25.92 -11.18 21.55
C ARG A 242 -25.92 -10.18 20.43
N HIS A 243 -25.09 -10.40 19.42
CA HIS A 243 -24.92 -9.47 18.29
C HIS A 243 -25.29 -10.14 16.98
N PRO A 244 -26.03 -9.43 16.08
CA PRO A 244 -26.29 -9.91 14.73
C PRO A 244 -25.02 -10.23 13.95
N ALA A 245 -25.08 -11.24 13.09
CA ALA A 245 -23.93 -11.70 12.31
C ALA A 245 -23.32 -10.61 11.39
N GLU A 246 -24.15 -9.68 10.92
CA GLU A 246 -23.78 -8.55 10.09
C GLU A 246 -23.13 -7.37 10.82
N HIS A 247 -23.13 -7.38 12.17
CA HIS A 247 -22.42 -6.37 12.95
C HIS A 247 -20.92 -6.56 12.82
N TYR A 248 -20.19 -5.45 12.77
CA TYR A 248 -18.73 -5.47 12.84
C TYR A 248 -18.28 -5.94 14.22
N LEU A 249 -17.25 -6.80 14.26
CA LEU A 249 -16.65 -7.29 15.51
C LEU A 249 -16.10 -6.13 16.36
N PHE A 250 -15.61 -5.08 15.68
CA PHE A 250 -15.12 -3.86 16.31
C PHE A 250 -15.83 -2.63 15.76
N SER A 251 -16.55 -1.93 16.61
CA SER A 251 -17.24 -0.68 16.36
C SER A 251 -16.81 0.37 17.39
N ALA A 252 -17.71 1.26 17.80
CA ALA A 252 -17.45 2.23 18.85
C ALA A 252 -17.04 1.53 20.16
N TYR A 253 -16.11 2.13 20.89
CA TYR A 253 -15.60 1.65 22.17
C TYR A 253 -15.03 0.22 22.14
N GLN A 254 -14.51 -0.22 20.98
CA GLN A 254 -13.94 -1.55 20.74
C GLN A 254 -14.92 -2.71 21.06
N LYS A 255 -16.20 -2.49 20.85
CA LYS A 255 -17.29 -3.47 21.03
C LYS A 255 -17.95 -3.78 19.69
N PRO A 256 -18.66 -4.92 19.56
CA PRO A 256 -19.43 -5.20 18.34
C PRO A 256 -20.51 -4.16 18.07
N GLY A 257 -20.76 -3.84 16.79
CA GLY A 257 -21.75 -2.85 16.41
C GLY A 257 -21.93 -2.67 14.89
N LYS A 258 -22.91 -1.83 14.52
CA LYS A 258 -23.38 -1.64 13.13
C LYS A 258 -22.35 -1.01 12.18
N THR A 259 -21.44 -0.20 12.71
CA THR A 259 -20.49 0.57 11.88
C THR A 259 -19.06 0.12 12.13
N PRO A 260 -18.20 0.03 11.09
CA PRO A 260 -16.83 -0.37 11.26
C PRO A 260 -16.05 0.69 12.05
N ALA A 261 -15.12 0.26 12.88
CA ALA A 261 -14.26 1.17 13.60
C ALA A 261 -13.20 1.80 12.65
N SER A 262 -12.92 3.08 12.88
CA SER A 262 -11.83 3.77 12.18
C SER A 262 -10.45 3.32 12.71
N PRO A 263 -9.42 3.20 11.86
CA PRO A 263 -8.06 2.85 12.31
C PRO A 263 -7.39 3.88 13.21
N ARG A 264 -7.78 5.16 13.13
CA ARG A 264 -7.13 6.26 13.84
C ARG A 264 -7.25 6.16 15.37
N PRO A 265 -8.43 5.89 15.97
CA PRO A 265 -8.58 5.69 17.41
C PRO A 265 -7.72 4.54 17.93
N TYR A 266 -7.63 3.41 17.21
CA TYR A 266 -6.82 2.25 17.59
C TYR A 266 -5.32 2.58 17.63
N ARG A 267 -4.83 3.34 16.65
CA ARG A 267 -3.44 3.82 16.66
C ARG A 267 -3.18 4.79 17.80
N LYS A 268 -4.08 5.74 18.04
CA LYS A 268 -3.97 6.68 19.17
C LYS A 268 -3.96 5.96 20.52
N TYR A 269 -4.78 4.90 20.66
CA TYR A 269 -4.80 4.13 21.89
C TYR A 269 -3.49 3.35 22.07
N TRP A 270 -2.93 2.78 21.00
CA TRP A 270 -1.58 2.20 21.03
C TRP A 270 -0.51 3.22 21.43
N ASP A 271 -0.55 4.42 20.89
CA ASP A 271 0.39 5.50 21.26
C ASP A 271 0.26 5.89 22.75
N LYS A 272 -0.95 5.82 23.31
CA LYS A 272 -1.18 5.99 24.76
C LYS A 272 -0.51 4.86 25.55
N LEU A 273 -0.74 3.61 25.19
CA LEU A 273 -0.12 2.44 25.84
C LEU A 273 1.41 2.49 25.73
N ARG A 274 1.91 2.84 24.56
CA ARG A 274 3.35 2.96 24.31
C ARG A 274 4.01 3.96 25.28
N LYS A 275 3.37 5.10 25.49
CA LYS A 275 3.84 6.10 26.45
C LYS A 275 3.72 5.61 27.91
N MET A 276 2.63 4.93 28.25
CA MET A 276 2.36 4.42 29.59
C MET A 276 3.35 3.33 30.02
N PHE A 277 3.79 2.50 29.08
CA PHE A 277 4.71 1.38 29.33
C PHE A 277 6.14 1.63 28.84
N ASP A 278 6.50 2.88 28.54
CA ASP A 278 7.83 3.29 28.08
C ASP A 278 8.36 2.49 26.89
N LEU A 279 7.48 2.25 25.90
CA LEU A 279 7.87 1.57 24.66
C LEU A 279 8.48 2.57 23.67
N PRO A 280 9.61 2.24 23.01
CA PRO A 280 10.22 3.06 21.97
C PRO A 280 9.26 3.36 20.79
N MET A 281 9.52 4.47 20.09
CA MET A 281 8.69 4.89 18.95
C MET A 281 8.62 3.85 17.83
N GLU A 282 9.64 3.04 17.68
CA GLU A 282 9.76 1.99 16.69
C GLU A 282 8.83 0.80 16.98
N MET A 283 8.43 0.60 18.24
CA MET A 283 7.47 -0.42 18.66
C MET A 283 6.04 0.02 18.32
N GLN A 284 5.70 -0.11 17.06
CA GLN A 284 4.37 0.21 16.56
C GLN A 284 3.39 -0.95 16.84
N GLN A 285 2.09 -0.67 16.81
CA GLN A 285 1.04 -1.68 16.94
C GLN A 285 1.25 -2.88 15.99
N TYR A 286 1.73 -2.61 14.77
CA TYR A 286 2.04 -3.65 13.78
C TYR A 286 3.24 -4.52 14.18
N SER A 287 4.10 -4.05 15.11
CA SER A 287 5.21 -4.85 15.65
C SER A 287 4.74 -6.09 16.41
N LEU A 288 3.50 -6.11 16.93
CA LEU A 288 2.89 -7.32 17.51
C LEU A 288 2.78 -8.45 16.49
N ARG A 289 2.43 -8.14 15.24
CA ARG A 289 2.38 -9.15 14.19
C ARG A 289 3.78 -9.69 13.85
N ASP A 290 4.77 -8.81 13.75
CA ASP A 290 6.15 -9.20 13.54
C ASP A 290 6.65 -10.07 14.72
N THR A 291 6.26 -9.72 15.95
CA THR A 291 6.55 -10.50 17.16
C THR A 291 5.88 -11.88 17.12
N GLY A 292 4.58 -11.96 16.79
CA GLY A 292 3.84 -13.21 16.69
C GLY A 292 4.45 -14.17 15.66
N ILE A 293 4.79 -13.67 14.47
CA ILE A 293 5.48 -14.46 13.43
C ILE A 293 6.81 -15.03 13.97
N THR A 294 7.63 -14.17 14.60
CA THR A 294 8.93 -14.57 15.14
C THR A 294 8.78 -15.62 16.25
N GLU A 295 7.85 -15.40 17.17
CA GLU A 295 7.62 -16.35 18.28
C GLU A 295 7.09 -17.70 17.77
N MET A 296 6.14 -17.71 16.82
CA MET A 296 5.65 -18.95 16.21
C MET A 296 6.79 -19.76 15.56
N LEU A 297 7.67 -19.10 14.81
CA LEU A 297 8.82 -19.75 14.19
C LEU A 297 9.80 -20.29 15.23
N LYS A 298 10.09 -19.53 16.32
CA LYS A 298 10.94 -19.98 17.43
C LYS A 298 10.36 -21.19 18.18
N HIS A 299 9.03 -21.28 18.27
CA HIS A 299 8.34 -22.42 18.88
C HIS A 299 8.11 -23.59 17.92
N GLY A 300 8.77 -23.57 16.76
CA GLY A 300 8.78 -24.69 15.82
C GLY A 300 7.54 -24.82 14.95
N VAL A 301 6.70 -23.76 14.87
CA VAL A 301 5.59 -23.76 13.89
C VAL A 301 6.18 -23.70 12.49
N ASP A 302 5.74 -24.61 11.63
CA ASP A 302 6.21 -24.72 10.26
C ASP A 302 6.13 -23.38 9.49
N PRO A 303 7.21 -22.94 8.82
CA PRO A 303 7.24 -21.68 8.09
C PRO A 303 6.18 -21.53 6.99
N LEU A 304 5.75 -22.63 6.36
CA LEU A 304 4.66 -22.59 5.37
C LEU A 304 3.32 -22.31 6.04
N SER A 305 3.08 -22.92 7.20
CA SER A 305 1.90 -22.66 8.03
C SER A 305 1.87 -21.19 8.49
N VAL A 306 2.99 -20.66 8.97
CA VAL A 306 3.11 -19.24 9.35
C VAL A 306 2.91 -18.33 8.14
N LYS A 307 3.45 -18.68 6.96
CA LYS A 307 3.22 -17.95 5.71
C LYS A 307 1.74 -17.88 5.36
N GLN A 308 1.02 -19.01 5.43
CA GLN A 308 -0.41 -19.08 5.13
C GLN A 308 -1.22 -18.24 6.12
N LEU A 309 -0.97 -18.40 7.41
CA LEU A 309 -1.62 -17.64 8.48
C LEU A 309 -1.40 -16.14 8.31
N ALA A 310 -0.17 -15.73 8.03
CA ALA A 310 0.21 -14.34 7.80
C ALA A 310 -0.24 -13.81 6.43
N ASP A 311 -0.77 -14.64 5.52
CA ASP A 311 -1.11 -14.25 4.15
C ASP A 311 0.06 -13.53 3.46
N HIS A 312 1.26 -14.13 3.54
CA HIS A 312 2.45 -13.63 2.86
C HIS A 312 2.50 -14.15 1.42
N TYR A 313 2.77 -13.24 0.46
CA TYR A 313 2.85 -13.58 -0.96
C TYR A 313 3.96 -14.61 -1.24
N SER A 314 5.12 -14.46 -0.60
CA SER A 314 6.26 -15.37 -0.77
C SER A 314 6.78 -15.90 0.56
N LEU A 315 7.41 -17.08 0.53
CA LEU A 315 8.08 -17.64 1.70
C LEU A 315 9.23 -16.75 2.18
N SER A 316 9.92 -16.06 1.25
CA SER A 316 10.99 -15.12 1.59
C SER A 316 10.52 -13.99 2.52
N MET A 317 9.23 -13.63 2.50
CA MET A 317 8.68 -12.68 3.48
C MET A 317 8.62 -13.26 4.90
N THR A 318 8.41 -14.57 5.03
CA THR A 318 8.37 -15.28 6.32
C THR A 318 9.77 -15.58 6.82
N THR A 319 10.68 -16.01 5.94
CA THR A 319 12.08 -16.33 6.30
C THR A 319 12.89 -15.11 6.75
N LEU A 320 12.43 -13.89 6.47
CA LEU A 320 13.01 -12.67 7.06
C LEU A 320 12.90 -12.63 8.61
N TYR A 321 12.06 -13.48 9.20
CA TYR A 321 11.89 -13.59 10.66
C TYR A 321 12.65 -14.76 11.25
N SER A 322 13.08 -15.74 10.44
CA SER A 322 13.98 -16.78 10.88
C SER A 322 15.41 -16.23 10.92
N ASN A 323 16.03 -16.24 12.10
CA ASN A 323 17.45 -15.95 12.21
C ASN A 323 18.20 -17.04 11.44
N HIS A 324 19.03 -16.68 10.48
CA HIS A 324 19.84 -17.59 9.67
C HIS A 324 20.90 -18.37 10.50
N ALA A 325 20.98 -18.12 11.80
CA ALA A 325 21.79 -18.83 12.75
C ALA A 325 20.91 -19.36 13.88
N ASP A 326 20.02 -20.30 13.56
CA ASP A 326 19.39 -21.10 14.60
C ASP A 326 20.44 -22.11 15.10
N PRO A 327 20.96 -21.99 16.35
CA PRO A 327 21.91 -22.93 16.89
C PRO A 327 21.34 -24.36 16.99
N HIS A 328 20.00 -24.50 16.96
CA HIS A 328 19.31 -25.79 16.99
C HIS A 328 19.06 -26.40 15.60
N LEU A 329 19.40 -25.69 14.49
CA LEU A 329 19.16 -26.21 13.14
C LEU A 329 19.90 -27.54 12.89
N SER A 330 21.13 -27.64 13.37
CA SER A 330 21.93 -28.88 13.26
C SER A 330 21.33 -30.04 14.08
N GLU A 331 20.79 -29.75 15.26
CA GLU A 331 20.08 -30.71 16.12
C GLU A 331 18.74 -31.14 15.49
N LEU A 332 17.96 -30.22 14.98
CA LEU A 332 16.70 -30.51 14.29
C LEU A 332 16.88 -31.37 13.04
N ILE A 333 17.94 -31.12 12.25
CA ILE A 333 18.26 -31.94 11.09
C ILE A 333 18.68 -33.34 11.55
N ARG A 334 19.52 -33.43 12.60
CA ARG A 334 20.00 -34.68 13.14
C ARG A 334 18.90 -35.58 13.70
N GLU A 335 17.87 -34.97 14.34
CA GLU A 335 16.76 -35.68 14.98
C GLU A 335 15.63 -36.00 14.03
N LYS A 336 15.31 -35.09 13.07
CA LYS A 336 14.10 -35.15 12.27
C LYS A 336 14.30 -35.45 10.78
N ALA A 337 15.57 -35.45 10.29
CA ALA A 337 15.80 -35.83 8.91
C ALA A 337 15.61 -37.35 8.75
N PRO A 338 14.67 -37.81 7.88
CA PRO A 338 14.47 -39.24 7.65
C PRO A 338 15.70 -39.83 6.97
N GLY A 339 16.04 -41.08 7.29
CA GLY A 339 17.05 -41.84 6.56
C GLY A 339 16.61 -42.14 5.12
N PHE A 340 17.53 -42.59 4.29
CA PHE A 340 17.27 -42.90 2.87
C PHE A 340 16.11 -43.90 2.67
N ALA A 341 15.92 -44.82 3.58
CA ALA A 341 14.80 -45.75 3.61
C ALA A 341 14.03 -45.53 4.91
N TYR A 342 13.09 -44.56 4.88
CA TYR A 342 12.20 -44.26 6.00
C TYR A 342 10.90 -45.06 5.83
N GLU A 343 10.73 -46.13 6.60
CA GLU A 343 9.42 -46.74 6.80
C GLU A 343 8.66 -45.95 7.86
N LYS A 344 7.48 -45.45 7.48
CA LYS A 344 6.59 -44.76 8.39
C LYS A 344 6.10 -45.80 9.41
N ASP A 345 6.42 -45.58 10.69
CA ASP A 345 5.84 -46.41 11.76
C ASP A 345 4.32 -46.42 11.61
N PRO A 346 3.67 -47.57 11.60
CA PRO A 346 2.23 -47.72 11.51
C PRO A 346 1.59 -47.48 12.89
N ASN A 347 1.55 -46.21 13.38
CA ASN A 347 0.74 -45.84 14.54
C ASN A 347 -0.05 -44.55 14.25
#